data_10ef56ae35c421054512f3b0eb85aff2
#
_entry.id   10ef56ae35c421054512f3b0eb85aff2
#
_cell.length_a   1.000
_cell.length_b   1.000
_cell.length_c   1.000
_cell.angle_alpha   90.00
_cell.angle_beta   90.00
_cell.angle_gamma   90.00
#
_symmetry.space_group_name_H-M   'P 1'
#
loop_
_entity.id
_entity.type
_entity.pdbx_description
1 polymer ?
#
loop_
_entity_poly.entity_id
_entity_poly.type
_entity_poly.pdbx_seq_one_letter_code
_entity_poly.pdbx_strand_id
1 'polypeptide(L)'
;MKENNPHILGTEKVGKLLLEYSIPAIIGMTLTSLYNIIDSVFIGHGVGAMAISGLAISFPLMNLLVAFCTLVGVGGATISSIRLGQKDTDGAEKVLGNVTVLCVINSIFYGGITLLFLDRILFFFGASHDTLPYARDFMQIILIGSPVTYVMIGLNNIMRATGYPRKAMLSSMLTVGCNIILAPVFIFWLGWGIRGAATATILSQFAGMIWVLSHFMQEKSYIRFKKGIFKLRKRIVENIFSIGMSPFLMNVCASAIVIIFNKSLLLYGGDLAIGAYGILNRLLMLFVMVIMGLTMGMQPIVGYNHGAHKFGRVKQTLKYCMIAGGCITSLGFAFSELFPNWVVNMFTDDKELTALARTGLQIGVLMFPFVGIQIVISSFFQSIGKAKISIFLSLSRQLLYLLPCLLLLPHWWGLNGIWLSMPVSDLLAFITACLMLAHHIKKLNKITEV
;
A
#
# COMPACT_ATOMS: atom_id res chain seq x y z
N MET A 1 17.33 24.18 12.22
CA MET A 1 16.46 23.31 11.40
C MET A 1 15.80 24.21 10.36
N LYS A 2 16.06 24.00 9.05
CA LYS A 2 15.33 24.75 8.01
C LYS A 2 13.85 24.38 8.19
N GLU A 3 13.01 25.38 8.41
CA GLU A 3 11.56 25.22 8.50
C GLU A 3 11.10 24.46 7.26
N ASN A 4 10.36 23.35 7.45
CA ASN A 4 9.82 22.55 6.38
C ASN A 4 8.68 23.34 5.71
N ASN A 5 9.05 24.21 4.79
CA ASN A 5 8.12 24.97 3.98
C ASN A 5 7.81 24.15 2.72
N PRO A 6 6.54 23.88 2.36
CA PRO A 6 6.19 23.17 1.13
C PRO A 6 6.77 23.78 -0.14
N HIS A 7 7.13 25.06 -0.14
CA HIS A 7 7.80 25.72 -1.25
C HIS A 7 9.13 25.04 -1.66
N ILE A 8 9.78 24.33 -0.73
CA ILE A 8 10.99 23.54 -1.02
C ILE A 8 10.73 22.51 -2.11
N LEU A 9 9.52 21.93 -2.18
CA LEU A 9 9.12 20.99 -3.23
C LEU A 9 9.26 21.58 -4.65
N GLY A 10 9.10 22.89 -4.77
CA GLY A 10 9.21 23.61 -6.04
C GLY A 10 10.57 24.25 -6.33
N THR A 11 11.55 24.22 -5.39
CA THR A 11 12.82 24.95 -5.49
C THR A 11 14.06 24.09 -5.33
N GLU A 12 14.09 23.17 -4.37
CA GLU A 12 15.24 22.28 -4.11
C GLU A 12 15.49 21.29 -5.26
N LYS A 13 16.73 20.77 -5.36
CA LYS A 13 17.11 19.76 -6.37
C LYS A 13 16.24 18.52 -6.25
N VAL A 14 15.66 18.08 -7.37
CA VAL A 14 14.69 16.94 -7.42
C VAL A 14 15.27 15.67 -6.82
N GLY A 15 16.52 15.32 -7.13
CA GLY A 15 17.16 14.10 -6.58
C GLY A 15 17.28 14.14 -5.06
N LYS A 16 17.62 15.30 -4.46
CA LYS A 16 17.70 15.49 -3.01
C LYS A 16 16.31 15.35 -2.37
N LEU A 17 15.30 16.00 -2.95
CA LEU A 17 13.91 15.90 -2.48
C LEU A 17 13.43 14.46 -2.54
N LEU A 18 13.71 13.75 -3.63
CA LEU A 18 13.28 12.37 -3.79
C LEU A 18 13.87 11.48 -2.68
N LEU A 19 15.13 11.63 -2.34
CA LEU A 19 15.75 10.91 -1.23
C LEU A 19 15.14 11.31 0.12
N GLU A 20 14.97 12.62 0.37
CA GLU A 20 14.38 13.12 1.62
C GLU A 20 12.94 12.67 1.86
N TYR A 21 12.18 12.37 0.81
CA TYR A 21 10.79 11.92 0.90
C TYR A 21 10.65 10.40 0.80
N SER A 22 11.45 9.75 -0.05
CA SER A 22 11.35 8.31 -0.28
C SER A 22 11.99 7.49 0.84
N ILE A 23 13.16 7.89 1.35
CA ILE A 23 13.82 7.14 2.43
C ILE A 23 12.93 7.03 3.68
N PRO A 24 12.35 8.13 4.21
CA PRO A 24 11.41 8.01 5.34
C PRO A 24 10.18 7.14 5.03
N ALA A 25 9.67 7.21 3.79
CA ALA A 25 8.53 6.39 3.40
C ALA A 25 8.89 4.90 3.32
N ILE A 26 10.04 4.55 2.74
CA ILE A 26 10.57 3.17 2.68
C ILE A 26 10.77 2.63 4.09
N ILE A 27 11.43 3.39 4.97
CA ILE A 27 11.64 2.99 6.37
C ILE A 27 10.29 2.74 7.06
N GLY A 28 9.33 3.66 6.91
CA GLY A 28 8.00 3.51 7.50
C GLY A 28 7.28 2.26 7.03
N MET A 29 7.34 1.93 5.73
CA MET A 29 6.72 0.74 5.17
C MET A 29 7.42 -0.55 5.63
N THR A 30 8.74 -0.55 5.66
CA THR A 30 9.53 -1.70 6.14
C THR A 30 9.25 -2.00 7.61
N LEU A 31 9.20 -0.96 8.44
CA LEU A 31 8.88 -1.09 9.86
C LEU A 31 7.46 -1.64 10.09
N THR A 32 6.48 -1.18 9.30
CA THR A 32 5.11 -1.70 9.36
C THR A 32 5.04 -3.19 8.99
N SER A 33 5.84 -3.62 8.02
CA SER A 33 5.90 -5.04 7.64
C SER A 33 6.57 -5.89 8.71
N LEU A 34 7.68 -5.41 9.27
CA LEU A 34 8.38 -6.07 10.36
C LEU A 34 7.47 -6.20 11.59
N TYR A 35 6.72 -5.16 11.91
CA TYR A 35 5.73 -5.19 12.98
C TYR A 35 4.68 -6.29 12.78
N ASN A 36 4.11 -6.45 11.59
CA ASN A 36 3.13 -7.51 11.32
C ASN A 36 3.70 -8.92 11.55
N ILE A 37 4.99 -9.11 11.27
CA ILE A 37 5.68 -10.38 11.54
C ILE A 37 5.85 -10.58 13.04
N ILE A 38 6.32 -9.58 13.75
CA ILE A 38 6.55 -9.62 15.20
C ILE A 38 5.23 -9.87 15.96
N ASP A 39 4.16 -9.20 15.56
CA ASP A 39 2.83 -9.38 16.15
C ASP A 39 2.32 -10.81 15.96
N SER A 40 2.52 -11.40 14.78
CA SER A 40 2.19 -12.80 14.50
C SER A 40 3.01 -13.78 15.36
N VAL A 41 4.29 -13.47 15.62
CA VAL A 41 5.15 -14.26 16.51
C VAL A 41 4.64 -14.20 17.95
N PHE A 42 4.28 -13.03 18.45
CA PHE A 42 3.73 -12.88 19.82
C PHE A 42 2.40 -13.61 19.98
N ILE A 43 1.50 -13.54 19.00
CA ILE A 43 0.23 -14.27 19.01
C ILE A 43 0.49 -15.78 19.00
N GLY A 44 1.42 -16.23 18.17
CA GLY A 44 1.76 -17.65 18.06
C GLY A 44 2.27 -18.27 19.35
N HIS A 45 3.19 -17.58 20.02
CA HIS A 45 3.77 -18.06 21.28
C HIS A 45 2.86 -17.82 22.49
N GLY A 46 2.06 -16.74 22.49
CA GLY A 46 1.24 -16.35 23.62
C GLY A 46 -0.16 -16.94 23.66
N VAL A 47 -0.70 -17.30 22.48
CA VAL A 47 -2.10 -17.77 22.37
C VAL A 47 -2.19 -19.16 21.73
N GLY A 48 -1.31 -19.45 20.77
CA GLY A 48 -1.20 -20.74 20.11
C GLY A 48 -1.64 -20.80 18.66
N ALA A 49 -1.56 -21.99 18.05
CA ALA A 49 -1.75 -22.21 16.62
C ALA A 49 -3.15 -21.81 16.12
N MET A 50 -4.20 -22.06 16.91
CA MET A 50 -5.58 -21.70 16.53
C MET A 50 -5.76 -20.18 16.41
N ALA A 51 -5.06 -19.38 17.22
CA ALA A 51 -5.09 -17.95 17.12
C ALA A 51 -4.37 -17.42 15.86
N ILE A 52 -3.26 -18.05 15.45
CA ILE A 52 -2.60 -17.76 14.17
C ILE A 52 -3.54 -18.04 13.00
N SER A 53 -4.26 -19.18 13.04
CA SER A 53 -5.25 -19.51 12.03
C SER A 53 -6.40 -18.51 11.99
N GLY A 54 -6.89 -18.08 13.15
CA GLY A 54 -7.90 -17.01 13.26
C GLY A 54 -7.41 -15.68 12.68
N LEU A 55 -6.15 -15.31 12.95
CA LEU A 55 -5.53 -14.12 12.37
C LEU A 55 -5.41 -14.22 10.84
N ALA A 56 -5.01 -15.38 10.31
CA ALA A 56 -4.92 -15.61 8.87
C ALA A 56 -6.26 -15.48 8.17
N ILE A 57 -7.34 -15.96 8.78
CA ILE A 57 -8.71 -15.82 8.29
C ILE A 57 -9.16 -14.36 8.31
N SER A 58 -8.69 -13.57 9.26
CA SER A 58 -8.99 -12.14 9.38
C SER A 58 -8.23 -11.27 8.35
N PHE A 59 -7.18 -11.80 7.72
CA PHE A 59 -6.30 -11.05 6.82
C PHE A 59 -7.01 -10.39 5.63
N PRO A 60 -7.98 -11.02 4.92
CA PRO A 60 -8.73 -10.35 3.86
C PRO A 60 -9.54 -9.14 4.35
N LEU A 61 -10.12 -9.23 5.55
CA LEU A 61 -10.85 -8.10 6.16
C LEU A 61 -9.91 -6.95 6.52
N MET A 62 -8.71 -7.26 7.04
CA MET A 62 -7.68 -6.28 7.31
C MET A 62 -7.21 -5.58 6.02
N ASN A 63 -7.04 -6.31 4.93
CA ASN A 63 -6.69 -5.74 3.63
C ASN A 63 -7.79 -4.81 3.09
N LEU A 64 -9.05 -5.18 3.26
CA LEU A 64 -10.18 -4.30 2.89
C LEU A 64 -10.20 -3.04 3.76
N LEU A 65 -9.94 -3.14 5.05
CA LEU A 65 -9.81 -1.98 5.94
C LEU A 65 -8.74 -1.03 5.42
N VAL A 66 -7.54 -1.53 5.08
CA VAL A 66 -6.46 -0.73 4.50
C VAL A 66 -6.86 -0.14 3.14
N ALA A 67 -7.57 -0.89 2.30
CA ALA A 67 -8.07 -0.39 1.02
C ALA A 67 -8.98 0.83 1.21
N PHE A 68 -9.93 0.77 2.13
CA PHE A 68 -10.80 1.90 2.45
C PHE A 68 -10.05 3.07 3.11
N CYS A 69 -9.01 2.82 3.92
CA CYS A 69 -8.13 3.88 4.42
C CYS A 69 -7.39 4.60 3.29
N THR A 70 -6.86 3.84 2.32
CA THR A 70 -6.11 4.41 1.18
C THR A 70 -7.01 5.18 0.23
N LEU A 71 -8.27 4.78 0.09
CA LEU A 71 -9.29 5.48 -0.70
C LEU A 71 -9.37 6.96 -0.31
N VAL A 72 -9.46 7.24 0.98
CA VAL A 72 -9.56 8.61 1.50
C VAL A 72 -8.19 9.25 1.68
N GLY A 73 -7.23 8.53 2.27
CA GLY A 73 -5.92 9.08 2.64
C GLY A 73 -5.06 9.48 1.44
N VAL A 74 -4.95 8.61 0.45
CA VAL A 74 -4.12 8.86 -0.75
C VAL A 74 -4.79 9.88 -1.67
N GLY A 75 -6.12 9.80 -1.83
CA GLY A 75 -6.88 10.80 -2.59
C GLY A 75 -6.71 12.20 -2.01
N GLY A 76 -6.87 12.35 -0.69
CA GLY A 76 -6.68 13.61 0.02
C GLY A 76 -5.24 14.13 -0.05
N ALA A 77 -4.25 13.26 0.12
CA ALA A 77 -2.84 13.61 0.02
C ALA A 77 -2.47 14.20 -1.35
N THR A 78 -2.93 13.56 -2.43
CA THR A 78 -2.71 14.05 -3.80
C THR A 78 -3.32 15.43 -4.02
N ILE A 79 -4.59 15.62 -3.63
CA ILE A 79 -5.26 16.91 -3.82
C ILE A 79 -4.58 18.00 -2.98
N SER A 80 -4.20 17.69 -1.74
CA SER A 80 -3.51 18.64 -0.87
C SER A 80 -2.20 19.11 -1.49
N SER A 81 -1.37 18.22 -2.04
CA SER A 81 -0.11 18.61 -2.69
C SER A 81 -0.32 19.45 -3.94
N ILE A 82 -1.33 19.14 -4.78
CA ILE A 82 -1.68 19.93 -5.96
C ILE A 82 -2.13 21.34 -5.56
N ARG A 83 -3.03 21.46 -4.56
CA ARG A 83 -3.52 22.75 -4.05
C ARG A 83 -2.39 23.62 -3.50
N LEU A 84 -1.46 23.00 -2.76
CA LEU A 84 -0.28 23.72 -2.26
C LEU A 84 0.62 24.24 -3.40
N GLY A 85 0.76 23.45 -4.47
CA GLY A 85 1.46 23.89 -5.68
C GLY A 85 0.78 25.08 -6.37
N GLN A 86 -0.56 25.12 -6.35
CA GLN A 86 -1.38 26.23 -6.83
C GLN A 86 -1.38 27.46 -5.88
N LYS A 87 -0.65 27.40 -4.75
CA LYS A 87 -0.68 28.39 -3.68
C LYS A 87 -2.05 28.55 -3.00
N ASP A 88 -2.95 27.57 -3.17
CA ASP A 88 -4.28 27.54 -2.57
C ASP A 88 -4.22 26.84 -1.19
N THR A 89 -3.67 27.53 -0.20
CA THR A 89 -3.55 27.00 1.17
C THR A 89 -4.93 26.77 1.82
N ASP A 90 -5.87 27.69 1.59
CA ASP A 90 -7.24 27.56 2.10
C ASP A 90 -7.95 26.34 1.51
N GLY A 91 -7.76 26.07 0.22
CA GLY A 91 -8.22 24.85 -0.43
C GLY A 91 -7.59 23.59 0.16
N ALA A 92 -6.29 23.59 0.47
CA ALA A 92 -5.60 22.47 1.09
C ALA A 92 -6.09 22.21 2.52
N GLU A 93 -6.36 23.26 3.32
CA GLU A 93 -6.95 23.15 4.65
C GLU A 93 -8.38 22.57 4.59
N LYS A 94 -9.18 22.96 3.60
CA LYS A 94 -10.51 22.35 3.38
C LYS A 94 -10.42 20.88 3.02
N VAL A 95 -9.39 20.47 2.26
CA VAL A 95 -9.13 19.05 1.98
C VAL A 95 -8.77 18.31 3.27
N LEU A 96 -7.92 18.87 4.12
CA LEU A 96 -7.57 18.30 5.43
C LEU A 96 -8.81 18.03 6.28
N GLY A 97 -9.71 19.02 6.41
CA GLY A 97 -10.95 18.86 7.16
C GLY A 97 -11.90 17.81 6.56
N ASN A 98 -12.06 17.83 5.22
CA ASN A 98 -12.90 16.85 4.53
C ASN A 98 -12.35 15.42 4.67
N VAL A 99 -11.02 15.22 4.57
CA VAL A 99 -10.39 13.90 4.78
C VAL A 99 -10.62 13.42 6.21
N THR A 100 -10.49 14.28 7.21
CA THR A 100 -10.73 13.90 8.61
C THR A 100 -12.15 13.38 8.79
N VAL A 101 -13.15 14.11 8.29
CA VAL A 101 -14.56 13.71 8.39
C VAL A 101 -14.83 12.43 7.59
N LEU A 102 -14.29 12.33 6.36
CA LEU A 102 -14.47 11.14 5.53
C LEU A 102 -13.79 9.90 6.14
N CYS A 103 -12.64 10.04 6.81
CA CYS A 103 -12.03 8.93 7.54
C CYS A 103 -12.97 8.39 8.62
N VAL A 104 -13.61 9.26 9.40
CA VAL A 104 -14.56 8.86 10.43
C VAL A 104 -15.80 8.22 9.81
N ILE A 105 -16.42 8.86 8.82
CA ILE A 105 -17.63 8.32 8.15
C ILE A 105 -17.31 6.95 7.51
N ASN A 106 -16.21 6.85 6.79
CA ASN A 106 -15.82 5.63 6.09
C ASN A 106 -15.50 4.49 7.07
N SER A 107 -14.86 4.80 8.21
CA SER A 107 -14.61 3.81 9.26
C SER A 107 -15.89 3.29 9.91
N ILE A 108 -16.85 4.18 10.20
CA ILE A 108 -18.15 3.80 10.75
C ILE A 108 -18.93 2.95 9.74
N PHE A 109 -18.92 3.35 8.47
CA PHE A 109 -19.57 2.60 7.39
C PHE A 109 -18.98 1.19 7.24
N TYR A 110 -17.67 1.08 7.01
CA TYR A 110 -16.99 -0.21 6.87
C TYR A 110 -17.06 -1.03 8.16
N GLY A 111 -16.68 -0.43 9.29
CA GLY A 111 -16.68 -1.11 10.59
C GLY A 111 -18.08 -1.54 11.02
N GLY A 112 -19.08 -0.70 10.85
CA GLY A 112 -20.47 -1.01 11.19
C GLY A 112 -21.05 -2.15 10.36
N ILE A 113 -20.91 -2.09 9.03
CA ILE A 113 -21.38 -3.17 8.15
C ILE A 113 -20.64 -4.48 8.45
N THR A 114 -19.32 -4.42 8.59
CA THR A 114 -18.52 -5.62 8.85
C THR A 114 -18.86 -6.23 10.22
N LEU A 115 -19.08 -5.43 11.26
CA LEU A 115 -19.49 -5.92 12.58
C LEU A 115 -20.86 -6.60 12.56
N LEU A 116 -21.82 -6.05 11.82
CA LEU A 116 -23.17 -6.63 11.71
C LEU A 116 -23.17 -8.03 11.09
N PHE A 117 -22.25 -8.28 10.15
CA PHE A 117 -22.17 -9.55 9.43
C PHE A 117 -20.90 -10.34 9.72
N LEU A 118 -20.17 -10.00 10.80
CA LEU A 118 -18.81 -10.47 11.06
C LEU A 118 -18.68 -11.98 10.99
N ASP A 119 -19.54 -12.73 11.70
CA ASP A 119 -19.45 -14.20 11.72
C ASP A 119 -19.70 -14.82 10.34
N ARG A 120 -20.69 -14.29 9.60
CA ARG A 120 -20.97 -14.77 8.24
C ARG A 120 -19.81 -14.52 7.30
N ILE A 121 -19.18 -13.36 7.42
CA ILE A 121 -18.02 -12.98 6.60
C ILE A 121 -16.82 -13.86 6.97
N LEU A 122 -16.57 -14.11 8.26
CA LEU A 122 -15.47 -14.96 8.69
C LEU A 122 -15.68 -16.42 8.24
N PHE A 123 -16.89 -16.97 8.33
CA PHE A 123 -17.20 -18.27 7.76
C PHE A 123 -17.01 -18.32 6.24
N PHE A 124 -17.39 -17.27 5.53
CA PHE A 124 -17.16 -17.15 4.08
C PHE A 124 -15.66 -17.18 3.74
N PHE A 125 -14.80 -16.61 4.59
CA PHE A 125 -13.34 -16.65 4.44
C PHE A 125 -12.69 -17.94 4.99
N GLY A 126 -13.50 -18.91 5.45
CA GLY A 126 -13.01 -20.24 5.83
C GLY A 126 -12.80 -20.45 7.33
N ALA A 127 -13.45 -19.65 8.19
CA ALA A 127 -13.46 -19.93 9.62
C ALA A 127 -14.15 -21.26 9.92
N SER A 128 -13.54 -22.06 10.80
CA SER A 128 -14.16 -23.21 11.44
C SER A 128 -14.79 -22.78 12.78
N HIS A 129 -15.56 -23.69 13.39
CA HIS A 129 -16.08 -23.46 14.74
C HIS A 129 -14.98 -23.21 15.78
N ASP A 130 -13.79 -23.80 15.58
CA ASP A 130 -12.66 -23.69 16.51
C ASP A 130 -11.86 -22.39 16.30
N THR A 131 -11.75 -21.91 15.05
CA THR A 131 -10.98 -20.68 14.72
C THR A 131 -11.82 -19.42 14.78
N LEU A 132 -13.15 -19.53 14.64
CA LEU A 132 -14.07 -18.38 14.66
C LEU A 132 -13.96 -17.51 15.91
N PRO A 133 -13.89 -18.05 17.15
CA PRO A 133 -13.78 -17.22 18.35
C PRO A 133 -12.56 -16.30 18.31
N TYR A 134 -11.41 -16.82 17.87
CA TYR A 134 -10.18 -16.03 17.78
C TYR A 134 -10.25 -14.95 16.71
N ALA A 135 -10.74 -15.27 15.53
CA ALA A 135 -10.91 -14.32 14.44
C ALA A 135 -11.94 -13.23 14.81
N ARG A 136 -13.04 -13.61 15.45
CA ARG A 136 -14.09 -12.70 15.93
C ARG A 136 -13.54 -11.75 16.98
N ASP A 137 -12.89 -12.25 18.02
CA ASP A 137 -12.36 -11.46 19.12
C ASP A 137 -11.34 -10.44 18.65
N PHE A 138 -10.46 -10.83 17.72
CA PHE A 138 -9.51 -9.94 17.09
C PHE A 138 -10.20 -8.86 16.26
N MET A 139 -11.07 -9.27 15.32
CA MET A 139 -11.69 -8.35 14.38
C MET A 139 -12.67 -7.39 15.04
N GLN A 140 -13.41 -7.80 16.08
CA GLN A 140 -14.31 -6.90 16.81
C GLN A 140 -13.56 -5.69 17.37
N ILE A 141 -12.43 -5.91 18.03
CA ILE A 141 -11.62 -4.82 18.60
C ILE A 141 -11.04 -3.93 17.50
N ILE A 142 -10.51 -4.53 16.44
CA ILE A 142 -9.96 -3.78 15.30
C ILE A 142 -11.05 -2.93 14.62
N LEU A 143 -12.25 -3.47 14.41
CA LEU A 143 -13.34 -2.75 13.74
C LEU A 143 -13.92 -1.63 14.62
N ILE A 144 -14.04 -1.85 15.93
CA ILE A 144 -14.45 -0.80 16.88
C ILE A 144 -13.40 0.31 16.92
N GLY A 145 -12.11 -0.05 16.90
CA GLY A 145 -10.98 0.88 16.86
C GLY A 145 -10.68 1.49 15.48
N SER A 146 -11.37 1.05 14.42
CA SER A 146 -11.07 1.47 13.05
C SER A 146 -11.12 3.00 12.82
N PRO A 147 -11.96 3.82 13.50
CA PRO A 147 -11.89 5.26 13.36
C PRO A 147 -10.50 5.83 13.69
N VAL A 148 -9.83 5.28 14.70
CA VAL A 148 -8.48 5.66 15.09
C VAL A 148 -7.50 5.35 13.96
N THR A 149 -7.57 4.13 13.41
CA THR A 149 -6.73 3.67 12.30
C THR A 149 -6.91 4.55 11.06
N TYR A 150 -8.17 4.84 10.68
CA TYR A 150 -8.48 5.63 9.49
C TYR A 150 -7.98 7.07 9.61
N VAL A 151 -8.22 7.71 10.74
CA VAL A 151 -7.75 9.09 10.98
C VAL A 151 -6.23 9.14 11.01
N MET A 152 -5.58 8.20 11.73
CA MET A 152 -4.11 8.11 11.79
C MET A 152 -3.49 7.97 10.40
N ILE A 153 -3.91 6.98 9.62
CA ILE A 153 -3.35 6.71 8.30
C ILE A 153 -3.70 7.83 7.31
N GLY A 154 -4.95 8.30 7.30
CA GLY A 154 -5.42 9.34 6.40
C GLY A 154 -4.65 10.64 6.59
N LEU A 155 -4.51 11.10 7.83
CA LEU A 155 -3.79 12.33 8.15
C LEU A 155 -2.27 12.18 8.03
N ASN A 156 -1.71 10.99 8.29
CA ASN A 156 -0.29 10.71 8.03
C ASN A 156 0.07 10.90 6.55
N ASN A 157 -0.79 10.44 5.63
CA ASN A 157 -0.60 10.65 4.20
C ASN A 157 -0.63 12.14 3.83
N ILE A 158 -1.55 12.93 4.40
CA ILE A 158 -1.59 14.39 4.20
C ILE A 158 -0.34 15.04 4.78
N MET A 159 0.09 14.68 5.99
CA MET A 159 1.29 15.23 6.62
C MET A 159 2.53 15.04 5.75
N ARG A 160 2.69 13.86 5.13
CA ARG A 160 3.76 13.59 4.16
C ARG A 160 3.62 14.46 2.92
N ALA A 161 2.41 14.55 2.36
CA ALA A 161 2.12 15.30 1.14
C ALA A 161 2.30 16.83 1.29
N THR A 162 2.24 17.34 2.52
CA THR A 162 2.34 18.78 2.84
C THR A 162 3.71 19.22 3.32
N GLY A 163 4.73 18.38 3.15
CA GLY A 163 6.12 18.79 3.39
C GLY A 163 6.78 18.21 4.64
N TYR A 164 6.13 17.27 5.35
CA TYR A 164 6.63 16.71 6.61
C TYR A 164 6.87 15.19 6.58
N PRO A 165 7.67 14.65 5.61
CA PRO A 165 7.86 13.22 5.46
C PRO A 165 8.54 12.57 6.68
N ARG A 166 9.48 13.28 7.32
CA ARG A 166 10.16 12.79 8.54
C ARG A 166 9.20 12.68 9.73
N LYS A 167 8.29 13.66 9.90
CA LYS A 167 7.29 13.59 10.98
C LYS A 167 6.29 12.47 10.73
N ALA A 168 5.92 12.23 9.47
CA ALA A 168 5.07 11.11 9.10
C ALA A 168 5.74 9.76 9.37
N MET A 169 7.03 9.62 9.09
CA MET A 169 7.82 8.45 9.45
C MET A 169 7.86 8.25 10.97
N LEU A 170 8.14 9.32 11.74
CA LEU A 170 8.20 9.26 13.19
C LEU A 170 6.87 8.83 13.81
N SER A 171 5.72 9.24 13.26
CA SER A 171 4.43 8.74 13.74
C SER A 171 4.26 7.23 13.51
N SER A 172 4.74 6.71 12.38
CA SER A 172 4.74 5.26 12.12
C SER A 172 5.70 4.51 13.06
N MET A 173 6.90 5.08 13.29
CA MET A 173 7.86 4.52 14.26
C MET A 173 7.29 4.49 15.68
N LEU A 174 6.60 5.56 16.09
CA LEU A 174 5.92 5.63 17.38
C LEU A 174 4.86 4.54 17.50
N THR A 175 4.02 4.37 16.48
CA THR A 175 2.99 3.32 16.46
C THR A 175 3.61 1.93 16.58
N VAL A 176 4.64 1.63 15.78
CA VAL A 176 5.33 0.33 15.81
C VAL A 176 6.03 0.12 17.16
N GLY A 177 6.75 1.12 17.67
CA GLY A 177 7.44 1.04 18.95
C GLY A 177 6.49 0.82 20.13
N CYS A 178 5.37 1.56 20.16
CA CYS A 178 4.33 1.35 21.18
C CYS A 178 3.75 -0.07 21.10
N ASN A 179 3.50 -0.58 19.89
CA ASN A 179 2.93 -1.91 19.74
C ASN A 179 3.89 -3.01 20.19
N ILE A 180 5.19 -2.95 19.84
CA ILE A 180 6.19 -3.92 20.27
C ILE A 180 6.28 -3.99 21.80
N ILE A 181 5.99 -2.89 22.51
CA ILE A 181 5.97 -2.84 23.96
C ILE A 181 4.62 -3.33 24.52
N LEU A 182 3.51 -2.85 23.96
CA LEU A 182 2.17 -3.12 24.50
C LEU A 182 1.68 -4.54 24.19
N ALA A 183 2.03 -5.11 23.02
CA ALA A 183 1.56 -6.44 22.65
C ALA A 183 2.03 -7.53 23.64
N PRO A 184 3.32 -7.63 24.03
CA PRO A 184 3.73 -8.58 25.05
C PRO A 184 3.05 -8.36 26.41
N VAL A 185 2.84 -7.10 26.82
CA VAL A 185 2.18 -6.77 28.09
C VAL A 185 0.75 -7.29 28.10
N PHE A 186 -0.01 -7.03 27.03
CA PHE A 186 -1.41 -7.45 27.00
C PHE A 186 -1.58 -8.95 26.72
N ILE A 187 -0.71 -9.54 25.90
CA ILE A 187 -0.79 -10.97 25.58
C ILE A 187 -0.33 -11.83 26.75
N PHE A 188 0.87 -11.55 27.30
CA PHE A 188 1.53 -12.43 28.29
C PHE A 188 1.25 -12.01 29.74
N TRP A 189 1.38 -10.71 30.08
CA TRP A 189 1.24 -10.26 31.47
C TRP A 189 -0.22 -10.17 31.91
N LEU A 190 -1.07 -9.59 31.06
CA LEU A 190 -2.50 -9.47 31.35
C LEU A 190 -3.30 -10.72 30.93
N GLY A 191 -2.70 -11.61 30.14
CA GLY A 191 -3.35 -12.86 29.71
C GLY A 191 -4.56 -12.67 28.80
N TRP A 192 -4.65 -11.51 28.11
CA TRP A 192 -5.79 -11.21 27.23
C TRP A 192 -5.73 -11.94 25.88
N GLY A 193 -4.65 -12.69 25.61
CA GLY A 193 -4.51 -13.47 24.39
C GLY A 193 -4.64 -12.63 23.14
N ILE A 194 -5.44 -13.11 22.18
CA ILE A 194 -5.63 -12.45 20.88
C ILE A 194 -6.34 -11.09 21.01
N ARG A 195 -7.21 -10.92 22.01
CA ARG A 195 -7.82 -9.62 22.34
C ARG A 195 -6.76 -8.61 22.77
N GLY A 196 -5.74 -9.08 23.50
CA GLY A 196 -4.60 -8.26 23.90
C GLY A 196 -3.81 -7.74 22.70
N ALA A 197 -3.53 -8.58 21.72
CA ALA A 197 -2.88 -8.17 20.47
C ALA A 197 -3.67 -7.08 19.73
N ALA A 198 -4.97 -7.28 19.53
CA ALA A 198 -5.83 -6.31 18.87
C ALA A 198 -5.90 -4.97 19.64
N THR A 199 -6.00 -5.03 20.98
CA THR A 199 -6.02 -3.84 21.84
C THR A 199 -4.70 -3.08 21.78
N ALA A 200 -3.55 -3.80 21.84
CA ALA A 200 -2.22 -3.20 21.68
C ALA A 200 -2.08 -2.46 20.34
N THR A 201 -2.60 -3.06 19.26
CA THR A 201 -2.61 -2.45 17.93
C THR A 201 -3.39 -1.14 17.92
N ILE A 202 -4.61 -1.12 18.42
CA ILE A 202 -5.45 0.10 18.43
C ILE A 202 -4.87 1.18 19.35
N LEU A 203 -4.36 0.85 20.53
CA LEU A 203 -3.72 1.81 21.42
C LEU A 203 -2.44 2.40 20.82
N SER A 204 -1.66 1.60 20.12
CA SER A 204 -0.47 2.07 19.42
C SER A 204 -0.82 3.03 18.29
N GLN A 205 -1.87 2.72 17.53
CA GLN A 205 -2.39 3.60 16.49
C GLN A 205 -3.01 4.86 17.08
N PHE A 206 -3.61 4.79 18.26
CA PHE A 206 -4.11 5.95 18.98
C PHE A 206 -2.99 6.91 19.36
N ALA A 207 -1.84 6.41 19.83
CA ALA A 207 -0.65 7.23 20.07
C ALA A 207 -0.16 7.92 18.78
N GLY A 208 -0.12 7.17 17.66
CA GLY A 208 0.19 7.73 16.34
C GLY A 208 -0.82 8.79 15.88
N MET A 209 -2.10 8.56 16.13
CA MET A 209 -3.18 9.52 15.80
C MET A 209 -3.01 10.83 16.60
N ILE A 210 -2.73 10.75 17.90
CA ILE A 210 -2.45 11.94 18.73
C ILE A 210 -1.27 12.72 18.17
N TRP A 211 -0.18 12.03 17.79
CA TRP A 211 0.98 12.67 17.17
C TRP A 211 0.62 13.45 15.89
N VAL A 212 -0.15 12.83 14.99
CA VAL A 212 -0.53 13.45 13.72
C VAL A 212 -1.52 14.59 13.94
N LEU A 213 -2.52 14.43 14.82
CA LEU A 213 -3.47 15.48 15.18
C LEU A 213 -2.75 16.68 15.82
N SER A 214 -1.82 16.42 16.76
CA SER A 214 -1.04 17.49 17.40
C SER A 214 -0.26 18.32 16.39
N HIS A 215 0.25 17.69 15.32
CA HIS A 215 0.94 18.40 14.24
C HIS A 215 0.01 19.41 13.54
N PHE A 216 -1.21 19.01 13.18
CA PHE A 216 -2.16 19.90 12.49
C PHE A 216 -2.84 20.92 13.42
N MET A 217 -2.72 20.76 14.73
CA MET A 217 -3.18 21.75 15.73
C MET A 217 -2.13 22.83 16.00
N GLN A 218 -0.86 22.62 15.64
CA GLN A 218 0.22 23.59 15.87
C GLN A 218 0.11 24.78 14.90
N GLU A 219 0.32 26.00 15.40
CA GLU A 219 0.34 27.20 14.57
C GLU A 219 1.48 27.22 13.55
N LYS A 220 2.56 26.52 13.82
CA LYS A 220 3.73 26.37 12.93
C LYS A 220 3.49 25.42 11.75
N SER A 221 2.37 24.70 11.74
CA SER A 221 2.02 23.82 10.61
C SER A 221 1.54 24.67 9.42
N TYR A 222 2.01 24.34 8.22
CA TYR A 222 1.68 25.09 7.01
C TYR A 222 0.19 25.00 6.65
N ILE A 223 -0.43 23.84 6.87
CA ILE A 223 -1.89 23.70 6.88
C ILE A 223 -2.30 23.23 8.27
N ARG A 224 -3.42 23.74 8.76
CA ARG A 224 -3.88 23.48 10.14
C ARG A 224 -5.39 23.35 10.23
N PHE A 225 -5.85 22.78 11.33
CA PHE A 225 -7.28 22.78 11.64
C PHE A 225 -7.75 24.20 11.95
N LYS A 226 -8.79 24.64 11.22
CA LYS A 226 -9.49 25.91 11.41
C LYS A 226 -10.98 25.68 11.54
N LYS A 227 -11.69 26.63 12.13
CA LYS A 227 -13.17 26.58 12.15
C LYS A 227 -13.71 26.59 10.72
N GLY A 228 -14.71 25.71 10.45
CA GLY A 228 -15.41 25.65 9.16
C GLY A 228 -14.80 24.75 8.07
N ILE A 229 -13.59 24.17 8.27
CA ILE A 229 -12.99 23.26 7.26
C ILE A 229 -13.63 21.87 7.25
N PHE A 230 -14.32 21.47 8.33
CA PHE A 230 -14.96 20.15 8.45
C PHE A 230 -16.25 20.01 7.65
N LYS A 231 -16.77 21.12 7.08
CA LYS A 231 -17.95 21.08 6.21
C LYS A 231 -17.60 20.34 4.92
N LEU A 232 -18.26 19.21 4.68
CA LEU A 232 -18.06 18.42 3.46
C LEU A 232 -18.44 19.25 2.23
N ARG A 233 -17.53 19.27 1.26
CA ARG A 233 -17.72 19.94 -0.03
C ARG A 233 -17.75 18.89 -1.14
N LYS A 234 -18.90 18.76 -1.79
CA LYS A 234 -19.15 17.75 -2.84
C LYS A 234 -17.98 17.59 -3.81
N ARG A 235 -17.48 18.69 -4.38
CA ARG A 235 -16.37 18.68 -5.34
C ARG A 235 -15.05 18.15 -4.74
N ILE A 236 -14.76 18.44 -3.46
CA ILE A 236 -13.58 17.92 -2.77
C ILE A 236 -13.74 16.42 -2.54
N VAL A 237 -14.91 16.00 -2.05
CA VAL A 237 -15.24 14.58 -1.78
C VAL A 237 -15.14 13.76 -3.06
N GLU A 238 -15.76 14.20 -4.15
CA GLU A 238 -15.69 13.53 -5.46
C GLU A 238 -14.24 13.37 -5.95
N ASN A 239 -13.42 14.41 -5.82
CA ASN A 239 -12.01 14.34 -6.21
C ASN A 239 -11.21 13.36 -5.31
N ILE A 240 -11.45 13.37 -4.00
CA ILE A 240 -10.80 12.42 -3.06
C ILE A 240 -11.11 10.99 -3.48
N PHE A 241 -12.40 10.65 -3.63
CA PHE A 241 -12.81 9.31 -4.01
C PHE A 241 -12.32 8.94 -5.42
N SER A 242 -12.39 9.85 -6.38
CA SER A 242 -11.93 9.60 -7.75
C SER A 242 -10.46 9.19 -7.79
N ILE A 243 -9.57 9.92 -7.11
CA ILE A 243 -8.12 9.63 -7.09
C ILE A 243 -7.82 8.41 -6.23
N GLY A 244 -8.44 8.30 -5.06
CA GLY A 244 -8.24 7.19 -4.14
C GLY A 244 -8.82 5.86 -4.62
N MET A 245 -9.73 5.88 -5.62
CA MET A 245 -10.31 4.66 -6.21
C MET A 245 -9.24 3.76 -6.84
N SER A 246 -8.15 4.34 -7.39
CA SER A 246 -7.06 3.56 -7.98
C SER A 246 -6.39 2.59 -6.99
N PRO A 247 -5.80 3.04 -5.87
CA PRO A 247 -5.22 2.15 -4.89
C PRO A 247 -6.25 1.27 -4.17
N PHE A 248 -7.48 1.77 -3.98
CA PHE A 248 -8.56 0.96 -3.43
C PHE A 248 -8.86 -0.27 -4.28
N LEU A 249 -9.17 -0.07 -5.56
CA LEU A 249 -9.47 -1.16 -6.48
C LEU A 249 -8.26 -2.09 -6.68
N MET A 250 -7.05 -1.55 -6.69
CA MET A 250 -5.83 -2.35 -6.77
C MET A 250 -5.74 -3.34 -5.60
N ASN A 251 -5.98 -2.90 -4.36
CA ASN A 251 -5.95 -3.77 -3.19
C ASN A 251 -7.07 -4.83 -3.21
N VAL A 252 -8.28 -4.44 -3.60
CA VAL A 252 -9.42 -5.38 -3.73
C VAL A 252 -9.14 -6.44 -4.79
N CYS A 253 -8.69 -6.03 -5.97
CA CYS A 253 -8.37 -6.96 -7.06
C CYS A 253 -7.18 -7.86 -6.70
N ALA A 254 -6.15 -7.35 -6.04
CA ALA A 254 -5.02 -8.16 -5.60
C ALA A 254 -5.47 -9.32 -4.70
N SER A 255 -6.39 -9.07 -3.76
CA SER A 255 -6.94 -10.12 -2.89
C SER A 255 -7.73 -11.17 -3.68
N ALA A 256 -8.54 -10.76 -4.66
CA ALA A 256 -9.28 -11.69 -5.52
C ALA A 256 -8.34 -12.53 -6.40
N ILE A 257 -7.33 -11.92 -6.98
CA ILE A 257 -6.33 -12.61 -7.81
C ILE A 257 -5.57 -13.68 -7.04
N VAL A 258 -5.19 -13.43 -5.80
CA VAL A 258 -4.49 -14.42 -4.95
C VAL A 258 -5.35 -15.67 -4.77
N ILE A 259 -6.67 -15.53 -4.58
CA ILE A 259 -7.59 -16.66 -4.46
C ILE A 259 -7.63 -17.50 -5.74
N ILE A 260 -7.74 -16.83 -6.89
CA ILE A 260 -7.78 -17.50 -8.21
C ILE A 260 -6.43 -18.18 -8.49
N PHE A 261 -5.33 -17.49 -8.19
CA PHE A 261 -3.98 -18.01 -8.36
C PHE A 261 -3.78 -19.30 -7.55
N ASN A 262 -4.14 -19.27 -6.27
CA ASN A 262 -4.05 -20.46 -5.38
C ASN A 262 -4.91 -21.62 -5.87
N LYS A 263 -6.15 -21.36 -6.35
CA LYS A 263 -6.99 -22.40 -6.95
C LYS A 263 -6.36 -23.02 -8.21
N SER A 264 -5.79 -22.19 -9.07
CA SER A 264 -5.10 -22.68 -10.27
C SER A 264 -3.85 -23.48 -9.91
N LEU A 265 -3.06 -23.04 -8.94
CA LEU A 265 -1.89 -23.77 -8.46
C LEU A 265 -2.28 -25.13 -7.86
N LEU A 266 -3.35 -25.17 -7.06
CA LEU A 266 -3.86 -26.43 -6.48
C LEU A 266 -4.26 -27.43 -7.58
N LEU A 267 -4.93 -26.95 -8.63
CA LEU A 267 -5.44 -27.79 -9.72
C LEU A 267 -4.29 -28.40 -10.56
N TYR A 268 -3.25 -27.63 -10.86
CA TYR A 268 -2.19 -28.04 -11.80
C TYR A 268 -0.87 -28.47 -11.13
N GLY A 269 -0.65 -28.15 -9.85
CA GLY A 269 0.60 -28.42 -9.14
C GLY A 269 0.46 -28.88 -7.70
N GLY A 270 -0.78 -28.99 -7.20
CA GLY A 270 -1.03 -29.43 -5.83
C GLY A 270 -0.58 -28.45 -4.74
N ASP A 271 -0.57 -28.92 -3.49
CA ASP A 271 -0.25 -28.09 -2.32
C ASP A 271 1.19 -27.56 -2.33
N LEU A 272 2.14 -28.32 -2.86
CA LEU A 272 3.53 -27.89 -2.96
C LEU A 272 3.70 -26.67 -3.88
N ALA A 273 2.91 -26.58 -4.95
CA ALA A 273 2.93 -25.41 -5.83
C ALA A 273 2.40 -24.13 -5.15
N ILE A 274 1.42 -24.26 -4.25
CA ILE A 274 0.95 -23.13 -3.41
C ILE A 274 2.07 -22.70 -2.46
N GLY A 275 2.79 -23.63 -1.86
CA GLY A 275 3.96 -23.35 -1.02
C GLY A 275 5.06 -22.62 -1.79
N ALA A 276 5.37 -23.10 -3.01
CA ALA A 276 6.33 -22.46 -3.90
C ALA A 276 5.95 -21.02 -4.26
N TYR A 277 4.68 -20.79 -4.58
CA TYR A 277 4.17 -19.41 -4.81
C TYR A 277 4.24 -18.54 -3.56
N GLY A 278 4.00 -19.11 -2.38
CA GLY A 278 4.15 -18.39 -1.11
C GLY A 278 5.57 -17.86 -0.91
N ILE A 279 6.60 -18.64 -1.23
CA ILE A 279 8.02 -18.24 -1.17
C ILE A 279 8.29 -17.12 -2.18
N LEU A 280 7.89 -17.31 -3.45
CA LEU A 280 8.02 -16.33 -4.51
C LEU A 280 7.37 -14.99 -4.13
N ASN A 281 6.13 -15.03 -3.67
CA ASN A 281 5.38 -13.83 -3.33
C ASN A 281 6.01 -13.04 -2.17
N ARG A 282 6.53 -13.72 -1.14
CA ARG A 282 7.23 -13.07 -0.02
C ARG A 282 8.48 -12.33 -0.50
N LEU A 283 9.26 -12.93 -1.38
CA LEU A 283 10.44 -12.28 -1.95
C LEU A 283 10.05 -11.06 -2.78
N LEU A 284 9.09 -11.19 -3.69
CA LEU A 284 8.65 -10.08 -4.54
C LEU A 284 8.07 -8.92 -3.72
N MET A 285 7.34 -9.22 -2.66
CA MET A 285 6.78 -8.20 -1.77
C MET A 285 7.84 -7.31 -1.14
N LEU A 286 9.03 -7.82 -0.80
CA LEU A 286 10.12 -6.98 -0.25
C LEU A 286 10.50 -5.87 -1.24
N PHE A 287 10.70 -6.21 -2.51
CA PHE A 287 11.06 -5.22 -3.54
C PHE A 287 9.89 -4.27 -3.85
N VAL A 288 8.67 -4.79 -3.93
CA VAL A 288 7.46 -3.99 -4.16
C VAL A 288 7.27 -2.96 -3.04
N MET A 289 7.53 -3.29 -1.78
CA MET A 289 7.44 -2.34 -0.67
C MET A 289 8.42 -1.18 -0.81
N VAL A 290 9.65 -1.44 -1.28
CA VAL A 290 10.63 -0.37 -1.53
C VAL A 290 10.13 0.55 -2.65
N ILE A 291 9.54 0.00 -3.72
CA ILE A 291 8.95 0.79 -4.80
C ILE A 291 7.74 1.59 -4.32
N MET A 292 6.90 1.00 -3.48
CA MET A 292 5.77 1.73 -2.87
C MET A 292 6.26 2.90 -2.01
N GLY A 293 7.31 2.72 -1.22
CA GLY A 293 7.95 3.83 -0.50
C GLY A 293 8.51 4.91 -1.43
N LEU A 294 9.15 4.51 -2.54
CA LEU A 294 9.62 5.43 -3.58
C LEU A 294 8.46 6.24 -4.19
N THR A 295 7.37 5.59 -4.55
CA THR A 295 6.19 6.27 -5.14
C THR A 295 5.47 7.16 -4.14
N MET A 296 5.43 6.78 -2.86
CA MET A 296 4.92 7.65 -1.78
C MET A 296 5.77 8.91 -1.59
N GLY A 297 7.09 8.82 -1.83
CA GLY A 297 7.98 9.98 -1.85
C GLY A 297 7.83 10.83 -3.12
N MET A 298 7.57 10.22 -4.25
CA MET A 298 7.33 10.88 -5.54
C MET A 298 6.04 11.72 -5.52
N GLN A 299 4.98 11.21 -4.91
CA GLN A 299 3.63 11.78 -4.94
C GLN A 299 3.57 13.28 -4.56
N PRO A 300 4.10 13.75 -3.40
CA PRO A 300 4.07 15.15 -3.04
C PRO A 300 4.90 16.02 -3.98
N ILE A 301 6.05 15.53 -4.48
CA ILE A 301 6.92 16.29 -5.38
C ILE A 301 6.23 16.51 -6.72
N VAL A 302 5.66 15.44 -7.31
CA VAL A 302 4.94 15.51 -8.58
C VAL A 302 3.66 16.33 -8.42
N GLY A 303 2.86 16.08 -7.39
CA GLY A 303 1.59 16.78 -7.15
C GLY A 303 1.79 18.29 -7.00
N TYR A 304 2.74 18.69 -6.15
CA TYR A 304 3.08 20.13 -5.95
C TYR A 304 3.54 20.80 -7.24
N ASN A 305 4.55 20.22 -7.93
CA ASN A 305 5.10 20.81 -9.14
C ASN A 305 4.11 20.80 -10.31
N HIS A 306 3.20 19.82 -10.37
CA HIS A 306 2.10 19.82 -11.32
C HIS A 306 1.11 20.96 -11.04
N GLY A 307 0.72 21.14 -9.78
CA GLY A 307 -0.12 22.26 -9.34
C GLY A 307 0.49 23.64 -9.61
N ALA A 308 1.83 23.73 -9.46
CA ALA A 308 2.61 24.94 -9.73
C ALA A 308 2.99 25.15 -11.21
N HIS A 309 2.50 24.32 -12.13
CA HIS A 309 2.83 24.32 -13.57
C HIS A 309 4.33 24.19 -13.90
N LYS A 310 5.13 23.61 -12.97
CA LYS A 310 6.57 23.36 -13.15
C LYS A 310 6.82 22.01 -13.84
N PHE A 311 6.34 21.84 -15.08
CA PHE A 311 6.34 20.55 -15.80
C PHE A 311 7.74 19.98 -16.05
N GLY A 312 8.78 20.81 -16.18
CA GLY A 312 10.17 20.32 -16.27
C GLY A 312 10.57 19.51 -15.05
N ARG A 313 10.22 19.97 -13.84
CA ARG A 313 10.50 19.26 -12.58
C ARG A 313 9.65 18.00 -12.45
N VAL A 314 8.40 18.02 -12.91
CA VAL A 314 7.51 16.85 -12.97
C VAL A 314 8.15 15.74 -13.81
N LYS A 315 8.62 16.06 -15.03
CA LYS A 315 9.30 15.11 -15.92
C LYS A 315 10.60 14.58 -15.31
N GLN A 316 11.40 15.45 -14.70
CA GLN A 316 12.65 15.07 -14.04
C GLN A 316 12.39 14.12 -12.86
N THR A 317 11.38 14.38 -12.03
CA THR A 317 10.99 13.51 -10.92
C THR A 317 10.56 12.15 -11.44
N LEU A 318 9.71 12.12 -12.45
CA LEU A 318 9.25 10.88 -13.08
C LEU A 318 10.44 10.07 -13.63
N LYS A 319 11.36 10.70 -14.37
CA LYS A 319 12.56 10.05 -14.92
C LYS A 319 13.39 9.40 -13.81
N TYR A 320 13.68 10.13 -12.74
CA TYR A 320 14.46 9.58 -11.62
C TYR A 320 13.77 8.43 -10.92
N CYS A 321 12.45 8.53 -10.72
CA CYS A 321 11.68 7.44 -10.13
C CYS A 321 11.61 6.19 -11.02
N MET A 322 11.48 6.38 -12.35
CA MET A 322 11.49 5.24 -13.30
C MET A 322 12.84 4.53 -13.29
N ILE A 323 13.95 5.29 -13.28
CA ILE A 323 15.31 4.72 -13.19
C ILE A 323 15.47 3.98 -11.85
N ALA A 324 15.14 4.63 -10.73
CA ALA A 324 15.26 4.01 -9.42
C ALA A 324 14.37 2.77 -9.27
N GLY A 325 13.10 2.84 -9.71
CA GLY A 325 12.18 1.71 -9.69
C GLY A 325 12.65 0.54 -10.56
N GLY A 326 13.14 0.84 -11.77
CA GLY A 326 13.74 -0.16 -12.66
C GLY A 326 15.01 -0.79 -12.08
N CYS A 327 15.90 -0.01 -11.47
CA CYS A 327 17.08 -0.53 -10.78
C CYS A 327 16.73 -1.45 -9.60
N ILE A 328 15.76 -1.04 -8.76
CA ILE A 328 15.34 -1.84 -7.61
C ILE A 328 14.78 -3.20 -8.07
N THR A 329 13.90 -3.20 -9.06
CA THR A 329 13.33 -4.45 -9.59
C THR A 329 14.33 -5.28 -10.39
N SER A 330 15.28 -4.64 -11.09
CA SER A 330 16.38 -5.34 -11.76
C SER A 330 17.34 -6.01 -10.76
N LEU A 331 17.58 -5.39 -9.61
CA LEU A 331 18.33 -6.03 -8.51
C LEU A 331 17.57 -7.25 -7.98
N GLY A 332 16.23 -7.14 -7.79
CA GLY A 332 15.39 -8.26 -7.39
C GLY A 332 15.42 -9.41 -8.41
N PHE A 333 15.35 -9.09 -9.70
CA PHE A 333 15.51 -10.06 -10.79
C PHE A 333 16.88 -10.73 -10.75
N ALA A 334 17.96 -9.94 -10.75
CA ALA A 334 19.33 -10.48 -10.74
C ALA A 334 19.57 -11.37 -9.50
N PHE A 335 19.08 -10.96 -8.33
CA PHE A 335 19.20 -11.74 -7.12
C PHE A 335 18.45 -13.09 -7.20
N SER A 336 17.24 -13.07 -7.77
CA SER A 336 16.43 -14.27 -7.96
C SER A 336 17.00 -15.24 -9.00
N GLU A 337 17.63 -14.73 -10.07
CA GLU A 337 18.23 -15.55 -11.13
C GLU A 337 19.60 -16.09 -10.77
N LEU A 338 20.45 -15.27 -10.12
CA LEU A 338 21.81 -15.68 -9.78
C LEU A 338 21.87 -16.60 -8.56
N PHE A 339 20.96 -16.41 -7.61
CA PHE A 339 20.98 -17.13 -6.33
C PHE A 339 19.64 -17.81 -5.99
N PRO A 340 18.93 -18.50 -6.93
CA PRO A 340 17.60 -19.03 -6.70
C PRO A 340 17.56 -20.05 -5.56
N ASN A 341 18.55 -20.94 -5.52
CA ASN A 341 18.63 -21.96 -4.46
C ASN A 341 18.87 -21.36 -3.09
N TRP A 342 19.73 -20.35 -2.98
CA TRP A 342 20.02 -19.66 -1.71
C TRP A 342 18.76 -18.96 -1.19
N VAL A 343 18.04 -18.29 -2.07
CA VAL A 343 16.77 -17.62 -1.74
C VAL A 343 15.71 -18.62 -1.24
N VAL A 344 15.52 -19.72 -1.96
CA VAL A 344 14.51 -20.72 -1.61
C VAL A 344 14.90 -21.47 -0.34
N ASN A 345 16.17 -21.83 -0.18
CA ASN A 345 16.65 -22.54 1.01
C ASN A 345 16.60 -21.73 2.30
N MET A 346 16.40 -20.37 2.22
CA MET A 346 16.08 -19.58 3.40
C MET A 346 14.70 -19.89 3.99
N PHE A 347 13.80 -20.51 3.21
CA PHE A 347 12.43 -20.78 3.59
C PHE A 347 12.12 -22.27 3.80
N THR A 348 12.88 -23.17 3.15
CA THR A 348 12.61 -24.61 3.21
C THR A 348 13.86 -25.43 2.90
N ASP A 349 13.94 -26.61 3.55
CA ASP A 349 14.95 -27.65 3.27
C ASP A 349 14.37 -28.80 2.42
N ASP A 350 13.08 -28.77 2.10
CA ASP A 350 12.42 -29.76 1.28
C ASP A 350 12.86 -29.65 -0.18
N LYS A 351 13.41 -30.75 -0.73
CA LYS A 351 13.99 -30.78 -2.07
C LYS A 351 12.97 -30.61 -3.19
N GLU A 352 11.77 -31.16 -3.03
CA GLU A 352 10.71 -31.11 -4.03
C GLU A 352 10.13 -29.71 -4.09
N LEU A 353 9.81 -29.12 -2.92
CA LEU A 353 9.37 -27.73 -2.81
C LEU A 353 10.44 -26.76 -3.33
N THR A 354 11.72 -27.02 -3.05
CA THR A 354 12.83 -26.19 -3.55
C THR A 354 12.90 -26.21 -5.08
N ALA A 355 12.74 -27.37 -5.72
CA ALA A 355 12.77 -27.47 -7.18
C ALA A 355 11.58 -26.71 -7.82
N LEU A 356 10.37 -26.86 -7.26
CA LEU A 356 9.18 -26.13 -7.73
C LEU A 356 9.30 -24.63 -7.52
N ALA A 357 9.74 -24.20 -6.34
CA ALA A 357 9.90 -22.79 -6.00
C ALA A 357 10.98 -22.12 -6.85
N ARG A 358 12.09 -22.81 -7.13
CA ARG A 358 13.15 -22.33 -8.05
C ARG A 358 12.59 -22.09 -9.44
N THR A 359 11.90 -23.07 -10.02
CA THR A 359 11.30 -22.94 -11.36
C THR A 359 10.28 -21.80 -11.40
N GLY A 360 9.36 -21.74 -10.42
CA GLY A 360 8.38 -20.67 -10.31
C GLY A 360 9.02 -19.31 -10.14
N LEU A 361 10.11 -19.20 -9.35
CA LEU A 361 10.84 -17.97 -9.13
C LEU A 361 11.49 -17.49 -10.43
N GLN A 362 12.28 -18.33 -11.11
CA GLN A 362 12.98 -17.97 -12.33
C GLN A 362 12.03 -17.53 -13.46
N ILE A 363 10.94 -18.27 -13.67
CA ILE A 363 9.94 -17.89 -14.68
C ILE A 363 9.18 -16.63 -14.24
N GLY A 364 8.71 -16.57 -12.99
CA GLY A 364 7.86 -15.49 -12.49
C GLY A 364 8.53 -14.11 -12.47
N VAL A 365 9.87 -14.06 -12.32
CA VAL A 365 10.60 -12.78 -12.25
C VAL A 365 11.13 -12.28 -13.59
N LEU A 366 10.96 -13.01 -14.71
CA LEU A 366 11.55 -12.66 -16.02
C LEU A 366 11.29 -11.19 -16.44
N MET A 367 10.09 -10.69 -16.20
CA MET A 367 9.72 -9.30 -16.52
C MET A 367 9.70 -8.38 -15.32
N PHE A 368 10.20 -8.83 -14.17
CA PHE A 368 10.24 -8.05 -12.93
C PHE A 368 10.96 -6.71 -13.07
N PRO A 369 12.05 -6.55 -13.85
CA PRO A 369 12.68 -5.25 -14.11
C PRO A 369 11.71 -4.17 -14.60
N PHE A 370 10.69 -4.55 -15.34
CA PHE A 370 9.69 -3.62 -15.89
C PHE A 370 8.54 -3.31 -14.93
N VAL A 371 8.31 -4.17 -13.92
CA VAL A 371 7.24 -3.99 -12.93
C VAL A 371 7.44 -2.70 -12.14
N GLY A 372 8.67 -2.40 -11.71
CA GLY A 372 8.97 -1.17 -10.99
C GLY A 372 8.64 0.09 -11.78
N ILE A 373 8.97 0.09 -13.07
CA ILE A 373 8.67 1.21 -13.97
C ILE A 373 7.15 1.35 -14.16
N GLN A 374 6.43 0.25 -14.34
CA GLN A 374 4.97 0.24 -14.50
C GLN A 374 4.26 0.79 -13.26
N ILE A 375 4.69 0.39 -12.05
CA ILE A 375 4.15 0.91 -10.78
C ILE A 375 4.40 2.41 -10.65
N VAL A 376 5.59 2.88 -10.99
CA VAL A 376 5.95 4.31 -10.98
C VAL A 376 5.06 5.09 -11.95
N ILE A 377 4.84 4.62 -13.17
CA ILE A 377 3.98 5.29 -14.16
C ILE A 377 2.52 5.36 -13.66
N SER A 378 1.98 4.28 -13.10
CA SER A 378 0.63 4.27 -12.54
C SER A 378 0.47 5.28 -11.41
N SER A 379 1.44 5.29 -10.47
CA SER A 379 1.49 6.23 -9.35
C SER A 379 1.71 7.68 -9.79
N PHE A 380 2.44 7.90 -10.89
CA PHE A 380 2.59 9.23 -11.49
C PHE A 380 1.26 9.81 -11.96
N PHE A 381 0.44 9.03 -12.70
CA PHE A 381 -0.88 9.49 -13.13
C PHE A 381 -1.80 9.79 -11.95
N GLN A 382 -1.70 9.00 -10.88
CA GLN A 382 -2.39 9.28 -9.63
C GLN A 382 -1.94 10.61 -9.01
N SER A 383 -0.64 10.86 -8.97
CA SER A 383 -0.04 12.06 -8.36
C SER A 383 -0.40 13.36 -9.07
N ILE A 384 -0.67 13.31 -10.39
CA ILE A 384 -1.15 14.48 -11.17
C ILE A 384 -2.70 14.55 -11.23
N GLY A 385 -3.40 13.72 -10.45
CA GLY A 385 -4.87 13.74 -10.38
C GLY A 385 -5.59 13.11 -11.56
N LYS A 386 -4.89 12.38 -12.45
CA LYS A 386 -5.51 11.67 -13.58
C LYS A 386 -6.04 10.30 -13.19
N ALA A 387 -7.05 10.30 -12.34
CA ALA A 387 -7.64 9.12 -11.73
C ALA A 387 -8.02 8.03 -12.74
N LYS A 388 -8.72 8.35 -13.82
CA LYS A 388 -9.17 7.39 -14.84
C LYS A 388 -8.01 6.60 -15.45
N ILE A 389 -6.89 7.28 -15.75
CA ILE A 389 -5.70 6.65 -16.33
C ILE A 389 -5.03 5.76 -15.27
N SER A 390 -4.88 6.25 -14.04
CA SER A 390 -4.28 5.49 -12.95
C SER A 390 -5.10 4.23 -12.62
N ILE A 391 -6.44 4.34 -12.55
CA ILE A 391 -7.34 3.20 -12.35
C ILE A 391 -7.15 2.17 -13.47
N PHE A 392 -7.19 2.63 -14.73
CA PHE A 392 -7.03 1.74 -15.89
C PHE A 392 -5.69 1.00 -15.83
N LEU A 393 -4.57 1.69 -15.61
CA LEU A 393 -3.25 1.07 -15.54
C LEU A 393 -3.11 0.09 -14.36
N SER A 394 -3.70 0.41 -13.22
CA SER A 394 -3.66 -0.46 -12.03
C SER A 394 -4.49 -1.72 -12.23
N LEU A 395 -5.68 -1.60 -12.83
CA LEU A 395 -6.59 -2.73 -13.04
C LEU A 395 -6.22 -3.56 -14.27
N SER A 396 -5.69 -2.95 -15.33
CA SER A 396 -5.34 -3.66 -16.57
C SER A 396 -4.34 -4.78 -16.31
N ARG A 397 -3.33 -4.55 -15.47
CA ARG A 397 -2.35 -5.57 -15.10
C ARG A 397 -3.01 -6.81 -14.49
N GLN A 398 -3.96 -6.61 -13.56
CA GLN A 398 -4.56 -7.71 -12.80
C GLN A 398 -5.74 -8.35 -13.53
N LEU A 399 -6.67 -7.55 -14.07
CA LEU A 399 -7.93 -8.04 -14.63
C LEU A 399 -7.86 -8.27 -16.13
N LEU A 400 -7.17 -7.40 -16.89
CA LEU A 400 -7.13 -7.51 -18.35
C LEU A 400 -6.01 -8.43 -18.83
N TYR A 401 -4.92 -8.53 -18.10
CA TYR A 401 -3.76 -9.32 -18.54
C TYR A 401 -3.55 -10.56 -17.68
N LEU A 402 -3.37 -10.40 -16.35
CA LEU A 402 -3.04 -11.54 -15.48
C LEU A 402 -4.18 -12.55 -15.42
N LEU A 403 -5.42 -12.11 -15.19
CA LEU A 403 -6.56 -13.03 -15.06
C LEU A 403 -6.80 -13.87 -16.31
N PRO A 404 -6.88 -13.30 -17.55
CA PRO A 404 -6.99 -14.13 -18.75
C PRO A 404 -5.81 -15.05 -18.98
N CYS A 405 -4.55 -14.58 -18.74
CA CYS A 405 -3.37 -15.43 -18.86
C CYS A 405 -3.43 -16.60 -17.88
N LEU A 406 -3.83 -16.34 -16.63
CA LEU A 406 -3.96 -17.35 -15.59
C LEU A 406 -5.05 -18.39 -15.90
N LEU A 407 -6.08 -18.02 -16.64
CA LEU A 407 -7.13 -18.94 -17.04
C LEU A 407 -6.80 -19.71 -18.33
N LEU A 408 -6.04 -19.11 -19.26
CA LEU A 408 -5.78 -19.69 -20.58
C LEU A 408 -4.47 -20.48 -20.64
N LEU A 409 -3.34 -19.91 -20.15
CA LEU A 409 -2.02 -20.52 -20.32
C LEU A 409 -1.86 -21.89 -19.64
N PRO A 410 -2.48 -22.18 -18.49
CA PRO A 410 -2.38 -23.49 -17.85
C PRO A 410 -2.98 -24.62 -18.68
N HIS A 411 -3.92 -24.33 -19.58
CA HIS A 411 -4.49 -25.35 -20.47
C HIS A 411 -3.46 -25.90 -21.47
N TRP A 412 -2.46 -25.10 -21.85
CA TRP A 412 -1.43 -25.51 -22.81
C TRP A 412 -0.12 -25.96 -22.13
N TRP A 413 0.25 -25.32 -21.02
CA TRP A 413 1.54 -25.53 -20.36
C TRP A 413 1.44 -25.97 -18.90
N GLY A 414 0.25 -26.37 -18.43
CA GLY A 414 0.05 -26.84 -17.05
C GLY A 414 0.57 -25.85 -16.02
N LEU A 415 1.30 -26.34 -15.04
CA LEU A 415 1.87 -25.51 -13.96
C LEU A 415 2.80 -24.41 -14.50
N ASN A 416 3.60 -24.67 -15.54
CA ASN A 416 4.45 -23.66 -16.15
C ASN A 416 3.64 -22.52 -16.78
N GLY A 417 2.42 -22.82 -17.26
CA GLY A 417 1.50 -21.80 -17.77
C GLY A 417 1.07 -20.82 -16.68
N ILE A 418 0.92 -21.29 -15.42
CA ILE A 418 0.62 -20.44 -14.28
C ILE A 418 1.80 -19.50 -14.00
N TRP A 419 3.03 -20.04 -13.96
CA TRP A 419 4.22 -19.19 -13.77
C TRP A 419 4.41 -18.18 -14.89
N LEU A 420 4.18 -18.58 -16.15
CA LEU A 420 4.29 -17.71 -17.32
C LEU A 420 3.21 -16.61 -17.36
N SER A 421 2.08 -16.81 -16.70
CA SER A 421 1.03 -15.77 -16.65
C SER A 421 1.50 -14.47 -16.00
N MET A 422 2.46 -14.54 -15.06
CA MET A 422 3.02 -13.36 -14.40
C MET A 422 3.86 -12.51 -15.37
N PRO A 423 4.95 -13.02 -15.98
CA PRO A 423 5.77 -12.18 -16.86
C PRO A 423 5.03 -11.71 -18.12
N VAL A 424 4.11 -12.51 -18.67
CA VAL A 424 3.30 -12.09 -19.84
C VAL A 424 2.42 -10.90 -19.48
N SER A 425 1.72 -10.98 -18.34
CA SER A 425 0.87 -9.88 -17.87
C SER A 425 1.69 -8.62 -17.51
N ASP A 426 2.87 -8.79 -16.91
CA ASP A 426 3.75 -7.68 -16.56
C ASP A 426 4.29 -6.97 -17.79
N LEU A 427 4.67 -7.71 -18.84
CA LEU A 427 5.12 -7.14 -20.10
C LEU A 427 4.00 -6.33 -20.79
N LEU A 428 2.79 -6.90 -20.89
CA LEU A 428 1.65 -6.21 -21.50
C LEU A 428 1.26 -4.95 -20.72
N ALA A 429 1.26 -5.03 -19.39
CA ALA A 429 0.99 -3.88 -18.53
C ALA A 429 2.07 -2.79 -18.66
N PHE A 430 3.34 -3.16 -18.76
CA PHE A 430 4.44 -2.23 -18.99
C PHE A 430 4.32 -1.51 -20.35
N ILE A 431 4.06 -2.26 -21.44
CA ILE A 431 3.85 -1.67 -22.78
C ILE A 431 2.70 -0.69 -22.74
N THR A 432 1.57 -1.07 -22.16
CA THR A 432 0.39 -0.21 -22.05
C THR A 432 0.70 1.07 -21.24
N ALA A 433 1.42 0.94 -20.13
CA ALA A 433 1.82 2.09 -19.31
C ALA A 433 2.76 3.04 -20.08
N CYS A 434 3.74 2.51 -20.82
CA CYS A 434 4.66 3.29 -21.63
C CYS A 434 3.93 4.03 -22.77
N LEU A 435 3.00 3.39 -23.47
CA LEU A 435 2.21 4.02 -24.55
C LEU A 435 1.36 5.17 -24.01
N MET A 436 0.67 4.96 -22.88
CA MET A 436 -0.15 6.01 -22.26
C MET A 436 0.72 7.16 -21.74
N LEU A 437 1.89 6.87 -21.17
CA LEU A 437 2.84 7.90 -20.73
C LEU A 437 3.38 8.70 -21.91
N ALA A 438 3.80 8.05 -22.99
CA ALA A 438 4.32 8.70 -24.18
C ALA A 438 3.27 9.65 -24.80
N HIS A 439 2.01 9.20 -24.89
CA HIS A 439 0.90 10.04 -25.36
C HIS A 439 0.71 11.27 -24.45
N HIS A 440 0.78 11.07 -23.14
CA HIS A 440 0.59 12.15 -22.17
C HIS A 440 1.74 13.18 -22.20
N ILE A 441 3.00 12.72 -22.31
CA ILE A 441 4.17 13.60 -22.37
C ILE A 441 4.14 14.43 -23.66
N LYS A 442 3.77 13.86 -24.80
CA LYS A 442 3.58 14.62 -26.05
C LYS A 442 2.57 15.78 -25.87
N LYS A 443 1.47 15.54 -25.14
CA LYS A 443 0.47 16.57 -24.85
C LYS A 443 1.03 17.66 -23.90
N LEU A 444 1.82 17.27 -22.89
CA LEU A 444 2.47 18.23 -21.98
C LEU A 444 3.51 19.09 -22.70
N ASN A 445 4.26 18.56 -23.66
CA ASN A 445 5.23 19.33 -24.43
C ASN A 445 4.58 20.44 -25.25
N LYS A 446 3.43 20.15 -25.89
CA LYS A 446 2.66 21.14 -26.65
C LYS A 446 2.14 22.30 -25.76
N ILE A 447 1.90 22.05 -24.47
CA ILE A 447 1.45 23.10 -23.52
C ILE A 447 2.61 23.96 -23.04
N THR A 448 3.86 23.44 -23.04
CA THR A 448 5.06 24.17 -22.63
C THR A 448 5.71 24.96 -23.75
N GLU A 449 5.34 24.74 -25.00
CA GLU A 449 5.83 25.44 -26.19
C GLU A 449 4.94 26.67 -26.58
N VAL A 450 3.83 26.84 -25.92
CA VAL A 450 2.93 28.03 -25.96
C VAL A 450 3.14 28.88 -24.70
#